data_88b24020acd6d488d1b71dd4c518f4a8
#
_entry.id   88b24020acd6d488d1b71dd4c518f4a8
#
_cell.length_a   1.000
_cell.length_b   1.000
_cell.length_c   1.000
_cell.angle_alpha   90.00
_cell.angle_beta   90.00
_cell.angle_gamma   90.00
#
_symmetry.space_group_name_H-M   'P 1'
#
loop_
_entity.id
_entity.type
_entity.pdbx_description
1 polymer ?
#
loop_
_entity_poly.entity_id
_entity_poly.type
_entity_poly.pdbx_seq_one_letter_code
_entity_poly.pdbx_strand_id
1 'polypeptide(L)'
;MTPTDLNLKRLAPSADADLSARAASDRLAAAAVDHDLLDVAVAPVASPIGELLVAVTPRGLAYVAFEDEDRDELLARLARELSPRILEHAAAADDVRRQLDEYFEGERTRFALRLDRRLIHGIARDVLTATAKVPFGRTTTYGELAGKIGHPKAARAVGNALGSNPIPIVVPCHRVLRAGGALGGYAGGVSRKERLLRLEGVLAG
;
A
#
# COMPACT_ATOMS: atom_id res chain seq x y z
N MET A 1 -24.24 -29.92 -37.20
CA MET A 1 -22.87 -29.34 -37.36
C MET A 1 -22.89 -27.99 -36.65
N THR A 2 -22.44 -27.95 -35.42
CA THR A 2 -22.26 -26.74 -34.63
C THR A 2 -20.87 -26.17 -34.89
N PRO A 3 -20.73 -24.88 -35.18
CA PRO A 3 -19.42 -24.28 -35.45
C PRO A 3 -18.72 -23.89 -34.14
N THR A 4 -17.55 -24.42 -34.01
CA THR A 4 -16.34 -23.75 -33.54
C THR A 4 -16.24 -23.45 -32.05
N ASP A 5 -15.75 -24.41 -31.29
CA ASP A 5 -14.89 -24.14 -30.13
C ASP A 5 -13.64 -23.42 -30.62
N LEU A 6 -13.69 -22.11 -30.64
CA LEU A 6 -12.53 -21.26 -30.77
C LEU A 6 -11.65 -21.47 -29.52
N ASN A 7 -10.56 -22.19 -29.71
CA ASN A 7 -9.59 -22.54 -28.68
C ASN A 7 -8.86 -21.29 -28.16
N LEU A 8 -9.48 -20.58 -27.24
CA LEU A 8 -8.95 -19.39 -26.55
C LEU A 8 -7.64 -19.65 -25.77
N LYS A 9 -7.25 -20.92 -25.60
CA LYS A 9 -5.98 -21.31 -24.98
C LYS A 9 -4.73 -21.01 -25.82
N ARG A 10 -4.88 -20.58 -27.08
CA ARG A 10 -3.74 -20.22 -27.96
C ARG A 10 -3.36 -18.74 -27.92
N LEU A 11 -4.00 -17.92 -27.12
CA LEU A 11 -3.75 -16.47 -27.03
C LEU A 11 -3.02 -16.06 -25.73
N ALA A 12 -2.52 -17.01 -24.94
CA ALA A 12 -1.59 -16.62 -23.86
C ALA A 12 -0.31 -16.11 -24.51
N PRO A 13 0.13 -14.87 -24.21
CA PRO A 13 1.37 -14.35 -24.72
C PRO A 13 2.53 -15.25 -24.32
N SER A 14 3.52 -15.41 -25.19
CA SER A 14 4.74 -16.14 -24.85
C SER A 14 5.55 -15.34 -23.82
N ALA A 15 6.39 -16.01 -23.01
CA ALA A 15 7.26 -15.34 -22.06
C ALA A 15 8.12 -14.22 -22.71
N ASP A 16 8.54 -14.41 -23.97
CA ASP A 16 9.27 -13.41 -24.75
C ASP A 16 8.38 -12.22 -25.13
N ALA A 17 7.09 -12.45 -25.43
CA ALA A 17 6.15 -11.37 -25.72
C ALA A 17 5.87 -10.53 -24.46
N ASP A 18 5.76 -11.17 -23.29
CA ASP A 18 5.58 -10.48 -21.99
C ASP A 18 6.81 -9.65 -21.63
N LEU A 19 8.03 -10.18 -21.83
CA LEU A 19 9.28 -9.45 -21.61
C LEU A 19 9.40 -8.24 -22.56
N SER A 20 9.04 -8.42 -23.83
CA SER A 20 9.01 -7.32 -24.81
C SER A 20 8.00 -6.24 -24.47
N ALA A 21 6.80 -6.63 -24.04
CA ALA A 21 5.75 -5.72 -23.61
C ALA A 21 6.16 -4.91 -22.37
N ARG A 22 6.77 -5.56 -21.37
CA ARG A 22 7.31 -4.90 -20.18
C ARG A 22 8.40 -3.89 -20.54
N ALA A 23 9.37 -4.29 -21.35
CA ALA A 23 10.43 -3.41 -21.80
C ALA A 23 9.91 -2.20 -22.61
N ALA A 24 8.83 -2.38 -23.38
CA ALA A 24 8.18 -1.29 -24.10
C ALA A 24 7.44 -0.35 -23.13
N SER A 25 6.74 -0.89 -22.14
CA SER A 25 6.08 -0.13 -21.08
C SER A 25 7.08 0.71 -20.28
N ASP A 26 8.22 0.12 -19.89
CA ASP A 26 9.28 0.84 -19.17
C ASP A 26 9.86 2.00 -19.97
N ARG A 27 10.10 1.79 -21.29
CA ARG A 27 10.56 2.87 -22.16
C ARG A 27 9.54 3.99 -22.31
N LEU A 28 8.25 3.64 -22.43
CA LEU A 28 7.17 4.62 -22.48
C LEU A 28 7.08 5.40 -21.17
N ALA A 29 7.16 4.73 -20.04
CA ALA A 29 7.11 5.36 -18.73
C ALA A 29 8.32 6.28 -18.50
N ALA A 30 9.53 5.86 -18.89
CA ALA A 30 10.72 6.70 -18.81
C ALA A 30 10.57 7.96 -19.67
N ALA A 31 10.12 7.81 -20.93
CA ALA A 31 9.85 8.96 -21.80
C ALA A 31 8.76 9.88 -21.23
N ALA A 32 7.72 9.32 -20.59
CA ALA A 32 6.68 10.11 -19.95
C ALA A 32 7.20 10.91 -18.75
N VAL A 33 8.15 10.35 -17.99
CA VAL A 33 8.86 11.07 -16.90
C VAL A 33 9.67 12.22 -17.47
N ASP A 34 10.47 11.98 -18.51
CA ASP A 34 11.33 13.00 -19.14
C ASP A 34 10.54 14.19 -19.72
N HIS A 35 9.28 13.94 -20.11
CA HIS A 35 8.39 14.98 -20.67
C HIS A 35 7.34 15.50 -19.68
N ASP A 36 7.46 15.19 -18.38
CA ASP A 36 6.50 15.59 -17.33
C ASP A 36 5.04 15.15 -17.62
N LEU A 37 4.89 13.96 -18.21
CA LEU A 37 3.60 13.37 -18.57
C LEU A 37 3.13 12.28 -17.61
N LEU A 38 3.95 11.93 -16.60
CA LEU A 38 3.65 10.90 -15.59
C LEU A 38 3.44 11.54 -14.23
N ASP A 39 2.22 11.48 -13.71
CA ASP A 39 1.88 11.99 -12.38
C ASP A 39 1.83 10.90 -11.33
N VAL A 40 1.46 9.68 -11.72
CA VAL A 40 1.32 8.53 -10.82
C VAL A 40 1.99 7.31 -11.47
N ALA A 41 3.07 6.85 -10.88
CA ALA A 41 3.71 5.59 -11.23
C ALA A 41 3.13 4.48 -10.35
N VAL A 42 2.70 3.37 -10.94
CA VAL A 42 2.32 2.16 -10.19
C VAL A 42 3.31 1.04 -10.45
N ALA A 43 3.62 0.26 -9.42
CA ALA A 43 4.53 -0.86 -9.54
C ALA A 43 4.19 -1.99 -8.58
N PRO A 44 4.27 -3.26 -9.02
CA PRO A 44 4.20 -4.40 -8.11
C PRO A 44 5.47 -4.51 -7.27
N VAL A 45 5.30 -4.88 -6.01
CA VAL A 45 6.38 -5.13 -5.05
C VAL A 45 6.10 -6.46 -4.35
N ALA A 46 6.97 -7.43 -4.54
CA ALA A 46 6.87 -8.71 -3.85
C ALA A 46 7.09 -8.51 -2.34
N SER A 47 6.36 -9.26 -1.52
CA SER A 47 6.57 -9.24 -0.07
C SER A 47 6.21 -10.58 0.58
N PRO A 48 6.71 -10.87 1.79
CA PRO A 48 6.33 -12.09 2.53
C PRO A 48 4.84 -12.16 2.90
N ILE A 49 4.11 -11.06 2.82
CA ILE A 49 2.67 -11.00 3.14
C ILE A 49 1.76 -10.96 1.90
N GLY A 50 2.31 -11.27 0.72
CA GLY A 50 1.68 -11.22 -0.59
C GLY A 50 2.23 -10.10 -1.46
N GLU A 51 1.87 -10.09 -2.74
CA GLU A 51 2.25 -9.01 -3.64
C GLU A 51 1.56 -7.70 -3.22
N LEU A 52 2.31 -6.62 -3.24
CA LEU A 52 1.80 -5.27 -3.00
C LEU A 52 1.82 -4.51 -4.33
N LEU A 53 0.81 -3.67 -4.56
CA LEU A 53 0.86 -2.67 -5.63
C LEU A 53 1.08 -1.30 -4.99
N VAL A 54 2.17 -0.64 -5.33
CA VAL A 54 2.46 0.70 -4.81
C VAL A 54 2.17 1.77 -5.86
N ALA A 55 1.67 2.93 -5.42
CA ALA A 55 1.52 4.11 -6.26
C ALA A 55 2.42 5.22 -5.73
N VAL A 56 3.30 5.73 -6.60
CA VAL A 56 4.28 6.77 -6.28
C VAL A 56 4.01 8.00 -7.17
N THR A 57 4.11 9.18 -6.58
CA THR A 57 3.98 10.47 -7.28
C THR A 57 5.27 11.29 -7.07
N PRO A 58 5.46 12.42 -7.76
CA PRO A 58 6.56 13.34 -7.48
C PRO A 58 6.59 13.84 -6.02
N ARG A 59 5.47 13.73 -5.28
CA ARG A 59 5.37 14.09 -3.86
C ARG A 59 5.79 12.95 -2.93
N GLY A 60 5.86 11.71 -3.41
CA GLY A 60 6.23 10.51 -2.67
C GLY A 60 5.21 9.37 -2.80
N LEU A 61 5.30 8.39 -1.90
CA LEU A 61 4.40 7.24 -1.83
C LEU A 61 2.97 7.71 -1.49
N ALA A 62 2.01 7.39 -2.35
CA ALA A 62 0.61 7.79 -2.23
C ALA A 62 -0.30 6.63 -1.81
N TYR A 63 0.01 5.40 -2.25
CA TYR A 63 -0.81 4.22 -1.96
C TYR A 63 0.02 2.94 -1.86
N VAL A 64 -0.46 2.01 -1.04
CA VAL A 64 -0.01 0.62 -0.96
C VAL A 64 -1.27 -0.25 -0.93
N ALA A 65 -1.52 -0.98 -1.99
CA ALA A 65 -2.60 -1.97 -2.08
C ALA A 65 -2.08 -3.37 -1.76
N PHE A 66 -2.96 -4.22 -1.22
CA PHE A 66 -2.71 -5.65 -1.10
C PHE A 66 -3.23 -6.38 -2.34
N GLU A 67 -2.74 -7.58 -2.61
CA GLU A 67 -3.08 -8.39 -3.79
C GLU A 67 -4.58 -8.73 -3.94
N ASP A 68 -5.35 -8.64 -2.86
CA ASP A 68 -6.80 -8.89 -2.80
C ASP A 68 -7.66 -7.63 -3.05
N GLU A 69 -7.04 -6.46 -3.25
CA GLU A 69 -7.73 -5.25 -3.69
C GLU A 69 -7.97 -5.28 -5.21
N ASP A 70 -9.16 -4.83 -5.63
CA ASP A 70 -9.48 -4.71 -7.06
C ASP A 70 -8.60 -3.64 -7.72
N ARG A 71 -7.74 -4.09 -8.65
CA ARG A 71 -6.79 -3.22 -9.34
C ARG A 71 -7.45 -2.14 -10.18
N ASP A 72 -8.54 -2.48 -10.88
CA ASP A 72 -9.22 -1.53 -11.77
C ASP A 72 -9.94 -0.46 -10.96
N GLU A 73 -10.57 -0.84 -9.85
CA GLU A 73 -11.18 0.10 -8.91
C GLU A 73 -10.14 1.02 -8.28
N LEU A 74 -8.99 0.48 -7.89
CA LEU A 74 -7.86 1.27 -7.37
C LEU A 74 -7.36 2.27 -8.42
N LEU A 75 -7.09 1.84 -9.65
CA LEU A 75 -6.61 2.74 -10.71
C LEU A 75 -7.63 3.83 -11.03
N ALA A 76 -8.93 3.49 -11.09
CA ALA A 76 -10.00 4.47 -11.26
C ALA A 76 -10.06 5.49 -10.11
N ARG A 77 -9.84 5.05 -8.88
CA ARG A 77 -9.73 5.93 -7.71
C ARG A 77 -8.52 6.85 -7.80
N LEU A 78 -7.33 6.32 -8.11
CA LEU A 78 -6.11 7.12 -8.25
C LEU A 78 -6.25 8.15 -9.38
N ALA A 79 -6.88 7.76 -10.51
CA ALA A 79 -7.14 8.65 -11.63
C ALA A 79 -8.05 9.83 -11.23
N ARG A 80 -9.09 9.56 -10.46
CA ARG A 80 -10.04 10.57 -9.99
C ARG A 80 -9.47 11.49 -8.90
N GLU A 81 -8.71 10.94 -7.95
CA GLU A 81 -8.28 11.66 -6.76
C GLU A 81 -6.88 12.28 -6.88
N LEU A 82 -6.02 11.76 -7.75
CA LEU A 82 -4.65 12.26 -7.95
C LEU A 82 -4.43 12.80 -9.37
N SER A 83 -4.48 11.94 -10.39
CA SER A 83 -4.34 12.29 -11.81
C SER A 83 -4.67 11.07 -12.68
N PRO A 84 -5.27 11.28 -13.89
CA PRO A 84 -5.45 10.22 -14.87
C PRO A 84 -4.15 9.80 -15.59
N ARG A 85 -3.05 10.53 -15.43
CA ARG A 85 -1.75 10.22 -16.03
C ARG A 85 -1.02 9.18 -15.18
N ILE A 86 -1.48 7.93 -15.29
CA ILE A 86 -0.99 6.77 -14.53
C ILE A 86 -0.31 5.81 -15.50
N LEU A 87 0.93 5.39 -15.21
CA LEU A 87 1.62 4.33 -15.93
C LEU A 87 2.27 3.35 -14.96
N GLU A 88 2.45 2.11 -15.41
CA GLU A 88 3.30 1.15 -14.73
C GLU A 88 4.76 1.53 -14.95
N HIS A 89 5.50 1.78 -13.86
CA HIS A 89 6.91 2.20 -13.91
C HIS A 89 7.65 1.66 -12.68
N ALA A 90 8.34 0.53 -12.87
CA ALA A 90 8.98 -0.20 -11.78
C ALA A 90 10.06 0.63 -11.07
N ALA A 91 10.89 1.38 -11.81
CA ALA A 91 11.99 2.15 -11.24
C ALA A 91 11.52 3.27 -10.30
N ALA A 92 10.32 3.82 -10.49
CA ALA A 92 9.77 4.83 -9.58
C ALA A 92 9.50 4.27 -8.16
N ALA A 93 9.42 2.96 -8.01
CA ALA A 93 9.18 2.29 -6.74
C ALA A 93 10.45 1.69 -6.09
N ASP A 94 11.64 1.89 -6.67
CA ASP A 94 12.87 1.23 -6.19
C ASP A 94 13.21 1.58 -4.75
N ASP A 95 13.06 2.85 -4.32
CA ASP A 95 13.29 3.23 -2.93
C ASP A 95 12.23 2.64 -1.98
N VAL A 96 10.97 2.54 -2.44
CA VAL A 96 9.90 1.91 -1.67
C VAL A 96 10.18 0.41 -1.52
N ARG A 97 10.54 -0.27 -2.62
CA ARG A 97 10.88 -1.70 -2.64
C ARG A 97 12.03 -1.99 -1.68
N ARG A 98 13.15 -1.29 -1.83
CA ARG A 98 14.32 -1.46 -0.98
C ARG A 98 13.98 -1.29 0.50
N GLN A 99 13.21 -0.25 0.87
CA GLN A 99 12.86 -0.01 2.27
C GLN A 99 11.85 -1.04 2.81
N LEU A 100 10.97 -1.58 1.98
CA LEU A 100 10.09 -2.69 2.35
C LEU A 100 10.87 -3.99 2.54
N ASP A 101 11.81 -4.29 1.64
CA ASP A 101 12.69 -5.47 1.76
C ASP A 101 13.48 -5.43 3.08
N GLU A 102 14.18 -4.32 3.36
CA GLU A 102 14.90 -4.09 4.61
C GLU A 102 13.99 -4.21 5.86
N TYR A 103 12.72 -3.76 5.76
CA TYR A 103 11.75 -3.90 6.85
C TYR A 103 11.35 -5.36 7.08
N PHE A 104 11.08 -6.11 6.01
CA PHE A 104 10.69 -7.51 6.12
C PHE A 104 11.86 -8.42 6.52
N GLU A 105 13.10 -8.03 6.24
CA GLU A 105 14.32 -8.68 6.71
C GLU A 105 14.68 -8.32 8.16
N GLY A 106 13.94 -7.37 8.77
CA GLY A 106 14.18 -6.92 10.15
C GLY A 106 15.33 -5.91 10.29
N GLU A 107 15.90 -5.45 9.19
CA GLU A 107 17.00 -4.50 9.16
C GLU A 107 16.53 -3.06 9.32
N ARG A 108 15.27 -2.80 9.03
CA ARG A 108 14.64 -1.47 9.12
C ARG A 108 13.48 -1.45 10.10
N THR A 109 13.49 -0.48 11.00
CA THR A 109 12.40 -0.24 11.96
C THR A 109 11.62 1.05 11.68
N ARG A 110 12.08 1.90 10.73
CA ARG A 110 11.47 3.19 10.37
C ARG A 110 11.66 3.46 8.88
N PHE A 111 10.57 3.80 8.21
CA PHE A 111 10.62 4.23 6.81
C PHE A 111 11.07 5.69 6.68
N ALA A 112 11.96 5.95 5.72
CA ALA A 112 12.44 7.29 5.35
C ALA A 112 11.84 7.75 4.01
N LEU A 113 10.60 7.36 3.74
CA LEU A 113 9.88 7.68 2.51
C LEU A 113 9.16 9.02 2.62
N ARG A 114 9.21 9.81 1.56
CA ARG A 114 8.28 10.93 1.39
C ARG A 114 6.89 10.35 1.14
N LEU A 115 5.87 10.93 1.77
CA LEU A 115 4.48 10.46 1.63
C LEU A 115 3.63 11.54 0.95
N ASP A 116 2.92 11.15 -0.10
CA ASP A 116 1.86 11.97 -0.67
C ASP A 116 0.55 11.71 0.07
N ARG A 117 0.12 12.70 0.83
CA ARG A 117 -1.05 12.59 1.72
C ARG A 117 -2.34 13.12 1.11
N ARG A 118 -2.38 13.35 -0.21
CA ARG A 118 -3.59 13.88 -0.88
C ARG A 118 -4.81 12.98 -0.75
N LEU A 119 -4.62 11.67 -0.61
CA LEU A 119 -5.70 10.70 -0.38
C LEU A 119 -6.20 10.65 1.07
N ILE A 120 -5.63 11.44 1.98
CA ILE A 120 -5.96 11.42 3.40
C ILE A 120 -6.70 12.71 3.76
N HIS A 121 -7.97 12.59 4.17
CA HIS A 121 -8.83 13.75 4.42
C HIS A 121 -9.41 13.76 5.84
N GLY A 122 -9.85 14.92 6.29
CA GLY A 122 -10.56 15.10 7.57
C GLY A 122 -9.79 14.52 8.76
N ILE A 123 -10.52 13.88 9.68
CA ILE A 123 -9.95 13.30 10.91
C ILE A 123 -8.91 12.19 10.63
N ALA A 124 -8.95 11.54 9.46
CA ALA A 124 -7.96 10.52 9.11
C ALA A 124 -6.55 11.10 9.03
N ARG A 125 -6.39 12.38 8.71
CA ARG A 125 -5.09 13.06 8.69
C ARG A 125 -4.44 13.07 10.08
N ASP A 126 -5.20 13.40 11.11
CA ASP A 126 -4.71 13.46 12.49
C ASP A 126 -4.45 12.05 13.03
N VAL A 127 -5.39 11.11 12.76
CA VAL A 127 -5.29 9.70 13.15
C VAL A 127 -4.03 9.08 12.55
N LEU A 128 -3.84 9.17 11.22
CA LEU A 128 -2.69 8.54 10.55
C LEU A 128 -1.37 9.23 10.88
N THR A 129 -1.40 10.55 11.15
CA THR A 129 -0.21 11.27 11.65
C THR A 129 0.16 10.82 13.06
N ALA A 130 -0.79 10.57 13.94
CA ALA A 130 -0.53 10.02 15.27
C ALA A 130 -0.11 8.55 15.19
N THR A 131 -0.72 7.77 14.28
CA THR A 131 -0.37 6.35 14.04
C THR A 131 1.06 6.19 13.56
N ALA A 132 1.53 7.07 12.66
CA ALA A 132 2.91 7.04 12.15
C ALA A 132 3.98 7.24 13.24
N LYS A 133 3.59 7.74 14.43
CA LYS A 133 4.48 7.91 15.57
C LYS A 133 4.57 6.68 16.48
N VAL A 134 3.75 5.64 16.25
CA VAL A 134 3.82 4.40 17.03
C VAL A 134 5.07 3.63 16.62
N PRO A 135 6.02 3.39 17.54
CA PRO A 135 7.30 2.79 17.18
C PRO A 135 7.17 1.32 16.77
N PHE A 136 8.16 0.81 16.05
CA PHE A 136 8.36 -0.62 15.78
C PHE A 136 8.38 -1.42 17.09
N GLY A 137 7.74 -2.57 17.10
CA GLY A 137 7.64 -3.43 18.29
C GLY A 137 6.78 -2.87 19.42
N ARG A 138 6.03 -1.79 19.18
CA ARG A 138 5.11 -1.20 20.14
C ARG A 138 3.72 -1.10 19.57
N THR A 139 2.73 -1.17 20.44
CA THR A 139 1.31 -1.04 20.08
C THR A 139 0.65 0.08 20.84
N THR A 140 -0.49 0.50 20.36
CA THR A 140 -1.42 1.42 21.02
C THR A 140 -2.85 0.92 20.82
N THR A 141 -3.80 1.51 21.50
CA THR A 141 -5.22 1.17 21.31
C THR A 141 -5.97 2.25 20.55
N TYR A 142 -7.15 1.89 19.98
CA TYR A 142 -8.03 2.87 19.34
C TYR A 142 -8.42 4.01 20.30
N GLY A 143 -8.64 3.69 21.59
CA GLY A 143 -8.98 4.69 22.61
C GLY A 143 -7.82 5.62 22.95
N GLU A 144 -6.61 5.08 23.15
CA GLU A 144 -5.40 5.88 23.37
C GLU A 144 -5.10 6.80 22.20
N LEU A 145 -5.28 6.30 20.95
CA LEU A 145 -5.05 7.08 19.75
C LEU A 145 -6.09 8.21 19.64
N ALA A 146 -7.36 7.91 19.96
CA ALA A 146 -8.43 8.91 20.04
C ALA A 146 -8.12 10.00 21.08
N GLY A 147 -7.59 9.63 22.23
CA GLY A 147 -7.11 10.58 23.25
C GLY A 147 -5.97 11.47 22.75
N LYS A 148 -4.96 10.85 22.06
CA LYS A 148 -3.79 11.56 21.52
C LYS A 148 -4.15 12.62 20.47
N ILE A 149 -5.25 12.45 19.73
CA ILE A 149 -5.73 13.43 18.74
C ILE A 149 -6.76 14.40 19.31
N GLY A 150 -6.97 14.41 20.65
CA GLY A 150 -7.90 15.33 21.32
C GLY A 150 -9.38 14.92 21.24
N HIS A 151 -9.69 13.71 20.78
CA HIS A 151 -11.07 13.22 20.60
C HIS A 151 -11.31 11.90 21.33
N PRO A 152 -11.24 11.83 22.68
CA PRO A 152 -11.23 10.57 23.45
C PRO A 152 -12.47 9.68 23.25
N LYS A 153 -13.59 10.25 22.79
CA LYS A 153 -14.82 9.51 22.49
C LYS A 153 -14.90 9.01 21.04
N ALA A 154 -13.90 9.31 20.19
CA ALA A 154 -13.92 9.06 18.75
C ALA A 154 -13.29 7.70 18.33
N ALA A 155 -13.20 6.70 19.21
CA ALA A 155 -12.55 5.41 18.91
C ALA A 155 -13.11 4.72 17.64
N ARG A 156 -14.41 4.84 17.35
CA ARG A 156 -15.01 4.33 16.11
C ARG A 156 -14.50 5.08 14.87
N ALA A 157 -14.43 6.42 14.94
CA ALA A 157 -13.91 7.23 13.85
C ALA A 157 -12.41 6.95 13.60
N VAL A 158 -11.64 6.71 14.68
CA VAL A 158 -10.25 6.23 14.58
C VAL A 158 -10.20 4.89 13.84
N GLY A 159 -11.09 3.94 14.17
CA GLY A 159 -11.17 2.65 13.49
C GLY A 159 -11.44 2.80 11.99
N ASN A 160 -12.39 3.65 11.62
CA ASN A 160 -12.71 3.93 10.21
C ASN A 160 -11.51 4.57 9.47
N ALA A 161 -10.85 5.55 10.10
CA ALA A 161 -9.67 6.20 9.54
C ALA A 161 -8.49 5.23 9.32
N LEU A 162 -8.28 4.30 10.26
CA LEU A 162 -7.26 3.25 10.11
C LEU A 162 -7.64 2.22 9.05
N GLY A 163 -8.93 1.90 8.92
CA GLY A 163 -9.45 0.99 7.89
C GLY A 163 -9.33 1.56 6.47
N SER A 164 -9.30 2.88 6.32
CA SER A 164 -9.11 3.58 5.04
C SER A 164 -7.67 4.11 4.85
N ASN A 165 -6.70 3.63 5.61
CA ASN A 165 -5.32 4.04 5.47
C ASN A 165 -4.78 3.70 4.06
N PRO A 166 -4.42 4.68 3.22
CA PRO A 166 -3.95 4.40 1.87
C PRO A 166 -2.50 3.91 1.83
N ILE A 167 -1.75 3.98 2.93
CA ILE A 167 -0.32 3.66 2.97
C ILE A 167 -0.04 2.70 4.15
N PRO A 168 -0.71 1.51 4.19
CA PRO A 168 -0.47 0.54 5.25
C PRO A 168 1.00 0.09 5.27
N ILE A 169 1.44 -0.53 6.35
CA ILE A 169 2.82 -0.91 6.66
C ILE A 169 3.68 0.32 6.97
N VAL A 170 3.83 1.25 6.02
CA VAL A 170 4.61 2.49 6.19
C VAL A 170 3.95 3.41 7.23
N VAL A 171 2.62 3.60 7.15
CA VAL A 171 1.81 4.13 8.25
C VAL A 171 1.23 2.94 9.01
N PRO A 172 1.77 2.62 10.20
CA PRO A 172 1.62 1.30 10.82
C PRO A 172 0.29 1.11 11.55
N CYS A 173 -0.83 1.12 10.80
CA CYS A 173 -2.17 0.88 11.37
C CYS A 173 -2.32 -0.53 11.98
N HIS A 174 -1.46 -1.49 11.61
CA HIS A 174 -1.38 -2.81 12.25
C HIS A 174 -0.97 -2.74 13.73
N ARG A 175 -0.25 -1.70 14.18
CA ARG A 175 0.15 -1.49 15.59
C ARG A 175 -0.97 -0.97 16.48
N VAL A 176 -2.19 -0.75 15.93
CA VAL A 176 -3.35 -0.32 16.71
C VAL A 176 -4.23 -1.51 17.03
N LEU A 177 -4.44 -1.78 18.32
CA LEU A 177 -5.16 -2.92 18.85
C LEU A 177 -6.46 -2.48 19.56
N ARG A 178 -7.33 -3.44 19.85
CA ARG A 178 -8.46 -3.23 20.77
C ARG A 178 -7.97 -3.10 22.21
N ALA A 179 -8.77 -2.51 23.06
CA ALA A 179 -8.54 -2.58 24.50
C ALA A 179 -8.43 -4.05 24.93
N GLY A 180 -7.46 -4.36 25.80
CA GLY A 180 -7.17 -5.74 26.21
C GLY A 180 -6.27 -6.53 25.25
N GLY A 181 -5.72 -5.89 24.18
CA GLY A 181 -4.71 -6.49 23.30
C GLY A 181 -5.26 -7.33 22.14
N ALA A 182 -6.58 -7.45 21.97
CA ALA A 182 -7.15 -8.15 20.82
C ALA A 182 -6.83 -7.41 19.50
N LEU A 183 -6.54 -8.15 18.42
CA LEU A 183 -5.99 -7.60 17.16
C LEU A 183 -6.89 -6.53 16.52
N GLY A 184 -8.22 -6.71 16.55
CA GLY A 184 -9.14 -5.86 15.81
C GLY A 184 -9.03 -6.05 14.28
N GLY A 185 -9.73 -5.21 13.52
CA GLY A 185 -9.68 -5.25 12.05
C GLY A 185 -8.37 -4.69 11.48
N TYR A 186 -8.13 -5.02 10.21
CA TYR A 186 -7.02 -4.49 9.40
C TYR A 186 -7.44 -4.49 7.92
N ALA A 187 -7.12 -3.47 7.16
CA ALA A 187 -7.50 -3.38 5.75
C ALA A 187 -6.97 -4.56 4.93
N GLY A 188 -5.72 -4.96 5.17
CA GLY A 188 -5.12 -6.14 4.53
C GLY A 188 -5.49 -7.49 5.18
N GLY A 189 -6.54 -7.55 6.01
CA GLY A 189 -6.93 -8.78 6.70
C GLY A 189 -6.15 -9.06 7.99
N VAL A 190 -6.78 -9.80 8.92
CA VAL A 190 -6.22 -10.06 10.26
C VAL A 190 -4.94 -10.90 10.18
N SER A 191 -4.84 -11.83 9.24
CA SER A 191 -3.66 -12.69 9.07
C SER A 191 -2.39 -11.88 8.73
N ARG A 192 -2.50 -10.89 7.83
CA ARG A 192 -1.37 -9.99 7.52
C ARG A 192 -1.00 -9.11 8.71
N LYS A 193 -1.99 -8.62 9.45
CA LYS A 193 -1.75 -7.88 10.69
C LYS A 193 -0.96 -8.70 11.70
N GLU A 194 -1.36 -9.94 11.90
CA GLU A 194 -0.68 -10.86 12.82
C GLU A 194 0.76 -11.14 12.39
N ARG A 195 1.00 -11.38 11.09
CA ARG A 195 2.36 -11.57 10.55
C ARG A 195 3.25 -10.34 10.76
N LEU A 196 2.72 -9.13 10.53
CA LEU A 196 3.45 -7.88 10.77
C LEU A 196 3.79 -7.72 12.27
N LEU A 197 2.85 -8.01 13.16
CA LEU A 197 3.09 -7.92 14.61
C LEU A 197 4.07 -8.99 15.12
N ARG A 198 4.09 -10.19 14.50
CA ARG A 198 5.12 -11.21 14.78
C ARG A 198 6.49 -10.77 14.29
N LEU A 199 6.59 -10.25 13.06
CA LEU A 199 7.83 -9.67 12.52
C LEU A 199 8.39 -8.60 13.46
N GLU A 200 7.53 -7.79 14.04
CA GLU A 200 7.91 -6.72 14.96
C GLU A 200 8.16 -7.19 16.41
N GLY A 201 8.03 -8.49 16.69
CA GLY A 201 8.25 -9.05 18.02
C GLY A 201 7.18 -8.70 19.06
N VAL A 202 6.01 -8.23 18.61
CA VAL A 202 4.86 -7.93 19.50
C VAL A 202 4.11 -9.20 19.90
N LEU A 203 4.01 -10.14 18.96
CA LEU A 203 3.39 -11.45 19.21
C LEU A 203 4.47 -12.52 19.19
N ALA A 204 4.32 -13.51 20.07
CA ALA A 204 5.19 -14.69 20.06
C ALA A 204 5.09 -15.41 18.72
N GLY A 205 6.21 -16.00 18.28
CA GLY A 205 6.30 -16.78 17.05
C GLY A 205 5.50 -18.08 17.14
#